data_a77da327cb9c6c73ab9532f9bfb913d1
#
_entry.id   a77da327cb9c6c73ab9532f9bfb913d1
#
_cell.length_a   1.000
_cell.length_b   1.000
_cell.length_c   1.000
_cell.angle_alpha   90.00
_cell.angle_beta   90.00
_cell.angle_gamma   90.00
#
_symmetry.space_group_name_H-M   'P 1'
#
loop_
_entity.id
_entity.type
_entity.pdbx_description
1 polymer ?
#
loop_
_entity_poly.entity_id
_entity_poly.type
_entity_poly.pdbx_seq_one_letter_code
_entity_poly.pdbx_strand_id
1 'polypeptide(L)'
;VLGPGGITRDRAGFAVRDIHPSQYGRICPIETPEGPNAGLIGSLSTYGRVNSYGFIETPFYKVEKGKVLQNNFPIYLDATSEDNCSLAAGDLEITNEGFIKDRIVPVRYRQNLLNVIATDVDYIAVSPIQVVSLATALIPFLEHDDANRALMGSNMQRQSVPLLYPEAPLIGTGLEGQTARDSGMCLLSASYGKVISITEG
;
A
#
# COMPACT_ATOMS: atom_id res chain seq x y z
N VAL A 1 -18.75 -0.79 1.01
CA VAL A 1 -19.76 -0.42 2.04
C VAL A 1 -21.05 0.06 1.41
N LEU A 2 -20.97 0.87 0.34
CA LEU A 2 -22.13 1.34 -0.43
C LEU A 2 -22.56 0.31 -1.49
N GLY A 3 -23.84 0.26 -1.78
CA GLY A 3 -24.40 -0.51 -2.88
C GLY A 3 -25.48 -1.51 -2.48
N PRO A 4 -25.92 -2.41 -3.38
CA PRO A 4 -26.92 -3.43 -3.09
C PRO A 4 -26.42 -4.35 -1.96
N GLY A 5 -27.19 -4.45 -0.87
CA GLY A 5 -26.82 -5.20 0.33
C GLY A 5 -25.91 -4.47 1.32
N GLY A 6 -25.46 -3.24 0.99
CA GLY A 6 -24.66 -2.37 1.85
C GLY A 6 -25.49 -1.30 2.57
N ILE A 7 -24.76 -0.35 3.17
CA ILE A 7 -25.35 0.79 3.89
C ILE A 7 -25.63 1.94 2.90
N THR A 8 -26.73 2.67 3.08
CA THR A 8 -26.98 3.92 2.36
C THR A 8 -26.23 5.07 3.01
N ARG A 9 -25.86 6.09 2.23
CA ARG A 9 -25.10 7.26 2.72
C ARG A 9 -25.73 7.93 3.93
N ASP A 10 -27.06 8.04 3.93
CA ASP A 10 -27.81 8.74 4.98
C ASP A 10 -27.83 7.95 6.30
N ARG A 11 -27.60 6.63 6.24
CA ARG A 11 -27.56 5.74 7.40
C ARG A 11 -26.16 5.43 7.90
N ALA A 12 -25.12 5.85 7.16
CA ALA A 12 -23.75 5.62 7.53
C ALA A 12 -23.29 6.58 8.62
N GLY A 13 -23.12 6.08 9.83
CA GLY A 13 -22.55 6.83 10.95
C GLY A 13 -21.02 6.94 10.87
N PHE A 14 -20.39 7.55 11.87
CA PHE A 14 -18.94 7.74 11.93
C PHE A 14 -18.19 6.41 12.02
N ALA A 15 -18.68 5.43 12.78
CA ALA A 15 -18.00 4.16 13.01
C ALA A 15 -17.63 3.41 11.72
N VAL A 16 -18.50 3.44 10.70
CA VAL A 16 -18.25 2.76 9.41
C VAL A 16 -17.35 3.56 8.48
N ARG A 17 -17.09 4.82 8.80
CA ARG A 17 -16.22 5.74 8.04
C ARG A 17 -14.82 5.85 8.63
N ASP A 18 -14.63 5.37 9.86
CA ASP A 18 -13.36 5.43 10.57
C ASP A 18 -12.36 4.41 10.02
N ILE A 19 -11.08 4.71 10.23
CA ILE A 19 -9.98 3.80 9.89
C ILE A 19 -9.93 2.70 10.93
N HIS A 20 -9.94 1.43 10.47
CA HIS A 20 -9.83 0.27 11.32
C HIS A 20 -8.46 -0.42 11.14
N PRO A 21 -7.85 -0.98 12.20
CA PRO A 21 -6.55 -1.64 12.11
C PRO A 21 -6.47 -2.77 11.06
N SER A 22 -7.58 -3.46 10.78
CA SER A 22 -7.66 -4.50 9.73
C SER A 22 -7.45 -3.96 8.31
N GLN A 23 -7.53 -2.65 8.10
CA GLN A 23 -7.27 -2.01 6.81
C GLN A 23 -5.78 -1.89 6.48
N TYR A 24 -4.89 -2.10 7.44
CA TYR A 24 -3.45 -2.01 7.24
C TYR A 24 -2.98 -2.90 6.09
N GLY A 25 -2.33 -2.30 5.09
CA GLY A 25 -1.84 -2.98 3.90
C GLY A 25 -2.92 -3.50 2.94
N ARG A 26 -4.21 -3.25 3.20
CA ARG A 26 -5.35 -3.69 2.39
C ARG A 26 -6.08 -2.54 1.76
N ILE A 27 -6.47 -1.56 2.56
CA ILE A 27 -7.19 -0.37 2.10
C ILE A 27 -6.39 0.86 2.51
N CYS A 28 -6.15 1.78 1.56
CA CYS A 28 -5.44 3.02 1.83
C CYS A 28 -6.22 3.88 2.83
N PRO A 29 -5.58 4.34 3.92
CA PRO A 29 -6.24 5.19 4.91
C PRO A 29 -6.40 6.64 4.45
N ILE A 30 -5.69 7.06 3.40
CA ILE A 30 -5.64 8.46 2.93
C ILE A 30 -6.57 8.66 1.73
N GLU A 31 -6.54 7.76 0.75
CA GLU A 31 -7.29 7.90 -0.50
C GLU A 31 -8.77 7.56 -0.30
N THR A 32 -9.58 8.58 -0.11
CA THR A 32 -11.05 8.48 -0.03
C THR A 32 -11.68 9.72 -0.67
N PRO A 33 -12.88 9.64 -1.24
CA PRO A 33 -13.57 10.84 -1.73
C PRO A 33 -13.85 11.84 -0.61
N GLU A 34 -13.92 13.10 -0.98
CA GLU A 34 -14.39 14.16 -0.11
C GLU A 34 -15.93 14.23 -0.13
N GLY A 35 -16.53 14.67 0.98
CA GLY A 35 -17.96 14.85 1.08
C GLY A 35 -18.74 13.63 1.56
N PRO A 36 -19.97 13.36 1.06
CA PRO A 36 -20.87 12.33 1.60
C PRO A 36 -20.32 10.90 1.54
N ASN A 37 -19.41 10.64 0.63
CA ASN A 37 -18.78 9.32 0.43
C ASN A 37 -17.48 9.13 1.22
N ALA A 38 -17.03 10.11 2.00
CA ALA A 38 -15.80 10.04 2.75
C ALA A 38 -15.81 8.84 3.69
N GLY A 39 -14.76 8.01 3.64
CA GLY A 39 -14.62 6.79 4.44
C GLY A 39 -15.47 5.59 3.98
N LEU A 40 -16.43 5.78 3.07
CA LEU A 40 -17.29 4.70 2.54
C LEU A 40 -16.74 4.05 1.27
N ILE A 41 -15.97 4.81 0.51
CA ILE A 41 -15.27 4.35 -0.70
C ILE A 41 -13.78 4.47 -0.41
N GLY A 42 -13.06 3.39 -0.55
CA GLY A 42 -11.62 3.33 -0.36
C GLY A 42 -10.92 2.69 -1.56
N SER A 43 -9.63 2.93 -1.67
CA SER A 43 -8.77 2.34 -2.69
C SER A 43 -7.94 1.21 -2.11
N LEU A 44 -7.68 0.18 -2.92
CA LEU A 44 -6.81 -0.93 -2.55
C LEU A 44 -5.39 -0.42 -2.32
N SER A 45 -4.73 -0.91 -1.28
CA SER A 45 -3.32 -0.62 -1.02
C SER A 45 -2.42 -1.28 -2.09
N THR A 46 -1.22 -0.73 -2.27
CA THR A 46 -0.30 -1.08 -3.38
C THR A 46 -0.02 -2.59 -3.48
N TYR A 47 0.14 -3.28 -2.35
CA TYR A 47 0.44 -4.72 -2.31
C TYR A 47 -0.77 -5.59 -1.97
N GLY A 48 -1.94 -4.99 -1.77
CA GLY A 48 -3.16 -5.70 -1.47
C GLY A 48 -3.64 -6.53 -2.66
N ARG A 49 -4.12 -7.73 -2.40
CA ARG A 49 -4.78 -8.57 -3.40
C ARG A 49 -6.04 -9.21 -2.82
N VAL A 50 -6.94 -9.62 -3.69
CA VAL A 50 -8.15 -10.34 -3.30
C VAL A 50 -7.92 -11.84 -3.45
N ASN A 51 -8.22 -12.61 -2.41
CA ASN A 51 -8.10 -14.05 -2.44
C ASN A 51 -9.33 -14.71 -3.13
N SER A 52 -9.30 -16.05 -3.28
CA SER A 52 -10.38 -16.82 -3.90
C SER A 52 -11.72 -16.73 -3.15
N TYR A 53 -11.70 -16.37 -1.88
CA TYR A 53 -12.90 -16.19 -1.04
C TYR A 53 -13.44 -14.76 -1.05
N GLY A 54 -12.75 -13.82 -1.71
CA GLY A 54 -13.13 -12.41 -1.77
C GLY A 54 -12.59 -11.55 -0.63
N PHE A 55 -11.70 -12.07 0.22
CA PHE A 55 -11.03 -11.28 1.26
C PHE A 55 -9.77 -10.61 0.73
N ILE A 56 -9.48 -9.42 1.25
CA ILE A 56 -8.25 -8.70 0.90
C ILE A 56 -7.11 -9.22 1.78
N GLU A 57 -6.02 -9.61 1.14
CA GLU A 57 -4.79 -10.09 1.77
C GLU A 57 -3.65 -9.10 1.52
N THR A 58 -2.68 -9.09 2.44
CA THR A 58 -1.45 -8.30 2.32
C THR A 58 -0.23 -9.15 2.60
N PRO A 59 0.93 -8.92 1.92
CA PRO A 59 2.10 -9.75 2.07
C PRO A 59 2.94 -9.37 3.28
N PHE A 60 3.50 -10.38 3.93
CA PHE A 60 4.46 -10.26 5.02
C PHE A 60 5.60 -11.25 4.85
N TYR A 61 6.80 -10.90 5.35
CA TYR A 61 7.88 -11.85 5.52
C TYR A 61 7.81 -12.49 6.90
N LYS A 62 8.01 -13.79 6.97
CA LYS A 62 8.08 -14.51 8.23
C LYS A 62 9.38 -14.18 8.96
N VAL A 63 9.30 -14.01 10.28
CA VAL A 63 10.45 -13.82 11.16
C VAL A 63 10.59 -15.05 12.04
N GLU A 64 11.80 -15.58 12.16
CA GLU A 64 12.10 -16.70 13.06
C GLU A 64 13.27 -16.30 13.96
N LYS A 65 13.00 -16.23 15.28
CA LYS A 65 14.02 -15.87 16.29
C LYS A 65 14.76 -14.55 15.95
N GLY A 66 14.02 -13.56 15.49
CA GLY A 66 14.57 -12.25 15.11
C GLY A 66 15.25 -12.20 13.74
N LYS A 67 15.23 -13.29 12.97
CA LYS A 67 15.75 -13.35 11.60
C LYS A 67 14.61 -13.31 10.59
N VAL A 68 14.66 -12.34 9.68
CA VAL A 68 13.69 -12.16 8.60
C VAL A 68 14.02 -13.09 7.44
N LEU A 69 13.09 -13.92 7.03
CA LEU A 69 13.25 -14.87 5.94
C LEU A 69 12.93 -14.24 4.58
N GLN A 70 13.71 -13.25 4.15
CA GLN A 70 13.51 -12.54 2.87
C GLN A 70 13.72 -13.41 1.63
N ASN A 71 14.48 -14.50 1.76
CA ASN A 71 14.73 -15.47 0.65
C ASN A 71 13.51 -16.32 0.33
N ASN A 72 12.50 -16.35 1.20
CA ASN A 72 11.25 -17.04 0.98
C ASN A 72 10.24 -16.09 0.31
N PHE A 73 9.28 -16.66 -0.43
CA PHE A 73 8.18 -15.88 -0.95
C PHE A 73 7.38 -15.25 0.20
N PRO A 74 6.92 -14.00 0.06
CA PRO A 74 6.09 -13.36 1.07
C PRO A 74 4.80 -14.15 1.27
N ILE A 75 4.37 -14.26 2.51
CA ILE A 75 3.13 -14.94 2.90
C ILE A 75 2.03 -13.89 2.91
N TYR A 76 0.93 -14.19 2.22
CA TYR A 76 -0.24 -13.33 2.21
C TYR A 76 -1.17 -13.71 3.36
N LEU A 77 -1.48 -12.72 4.20
CA LEU A 77 -2.37 -12.90 5.34
C LEU A 77 -3.64 -12.05 5.15
N ASP A 78 -4.78 -12.65 5.45
CA ASP A 78 -6.04 -11.95 5.63
C ASP A 78 -6.13 -11.32 7.04
N ALA A 79 -7.12 -10.48 7.28
CA ALA A 79 -7.25 -9.78 8.56
C ALA A 79 -7.47 -10.73 9.74
N THR A 80 -8.14 -11.87 9.52
CA THR A 80 -8.44 -12.85 10.56
C THR A 80 -7.18 -13.62 10.97
N SER A 81 -6.39 -14.05 10.01
CA SER A 81 -5.12 -14.76 10.25
C SER A 81 -4.08 -13.87 10.93
N GLU A 82 -4.13 -12.58 10.65
CA GLU A 82 -3.24 -11.56 11.17
C GLU A 82 -3.47 -11.25 12.66
N ASP A 83 -4.71 -11.37 13.14
CA ASP A 83 -5.10 -10.95 14.49
C ASP A 83 -4.31 -11.64 15.62
N ASN A 84 -3.81 -12.82 15.38
CA ASN A 84 -3.07 -13.61 16.38
C ASN A 84 -1.55 -13.53 16.22
N CYS A 85 -1.05 -12.67 15.33
CA CYS A 85 0.37 -12.56 15.02
C CYS A 85 0.93 -11.20 15.46
N SER A 86 2.19 -11.20 15.87
CA SER A 86 2.95 -9.98 16.17
C SER A 86 3.56 -9.44 14.86
N LEU A 87 3.06 -8.30 14.40
CA LEU A 87 3.42 -7.71 13.12
C LEU A 87 4.31 -6.49 13.30
N ALA A 88 5.50 -6.53 12.75
CA ALA A 88 6.42 -5.41 12.73
C ALA A 88 6.29 -4.58 11.45
N ALA A 89 6.63 -3.30 11.54
CA ALA A 89 6.64 -2.39 10.39
C ALA A 89 7.79 -2.71 9.42
N GLY A 90 7.63 -2.35 8.15
CA GLY A 90 8.62 -2.63 7.10
C GLY A 90 9.79 -1.65 7.03
N ASP A 91 9.85 -0.67 7.92
CA ASP A 91 10.89 0.36 8.01
C ASP A 91 12.00 0.01 9.02
N LEU A 92 11.91 -1.15 9.69
CA LEU A 92 12.92 -1.59 10.63
C LEU A 92 14.25 -1.87 9.94
N GLU A 93 15.34 -1.46 10.60
CA GLU A 93 16.69 -1.77 10.14
C GLU A 93 17.00 -3.27 10.29
N ILE A 94 17.40 -3.88 9.18
CA ILE A 94 17.79 -5.29 9.10
C ILE A 94 19.28 -5.36 8.80
N THR A 95 20.02 -6.22 9.50
CA THR A 95 21.43 -6.48 9.25
C THR A 95 21.63 -7.24 7.93
N ASN A 96 22.86 -7.23 7.38
CA ASN A 96 23.18 -7.97 6.15
C ASN A 96 22.95 -9.49 6.28
N GLU A 97 22.91 -10.00 7.51
CA GLU A 97 22.62 -11.42 7.81
C GLU A 97 21.12 -11.71 7.93
N GLY A 98 20.28 -10.66 7.86
CA GLY A 98 18.83 -10.74 7.92
C GLY A 98 18.24 -10.63 9.33
N PHE A 99 19.02 -10.25 10.35
CA PHE A 99 18.49 -10.05 11.70
C PHE A 99 17.98 -8.64 11.91
N ILE A 100 16.91 -8.49 12.69
CA ILE A 100 16.42 -7.19 13.15
C ILE A 100 17.47 -6.59 14.09
N LYS A 101 17.88 -5.35 13.83
CA LYS A 101 18.98 -4.70 14.56
C LYS A 101 18.58 -4.33 15.99
N ASP A 102 17.35 -3.85 16.15
CA ASP A 102 16.84 -3.40 17.43
C ASP A 102 16.41 -4.57 18.30
N ARG A 103 16.78 -4.52 19.59
CA ARG A 103 16.39 -5.55 20.56
C ARG A 103 14.91 -5.49 20.92
N ILE A 104 14.35 -4.28 20.98
CA ILE A 104 12.93 -4.02 21.31
C ILE A 104 12.31 -3.34 20.08
N VAL A 105 11.24 -3.89 19.61
CA VAL A 105 10.58 -3.50 18.36
C VAL A 105 9.12 -3.17 18.64
N PRO A 106 8.61 -2.05 18.11
CA PRO A 106 7.19 -1.78 18.14
C PRO A 106 6.48 -2.73 17.16
N VAL A 107 5.49 -3.44 17.66
CA VAL A 107 4.66 -4.36 16.85
C VAL A 107 3.19 -4.04 17.03
N ARG A 108 2.42 -4.38 16.03
CA ARG A 108 0.98 -4.43 16.12
C ARG A 108 0.55 -5.87 16.45
N TYR A 109 -0.18 -6.02 17.53
CA TYR A 109 -0.83 -7.26 17.93
C TYR A 109 -2.31 -6.98 18.13
N ARG A 110 -3.16 -7.58 17.32
CA ARG A 110 -4.58 -7.24 17.22
C ARG A 110 -4.76 -5.74 16.92
N GLN A 111 -5.39 -4.99 17.84
CA GLN A 111 -5.65 -3.54 17.71
C GLN A 111 -4.67 -2.69 18.55
N ASN A 112 -3.72 -3.31 19.23
CA ASN A 112 -2.80 -2.62 20.13
C ASN A 112 -1.39 -2.54 19.54
N LEU A 113 -0.72 -1.44 19.84
CA LEU A 113 0.73 -1.29 19.60
C LEU A 113 1.46 -1.67 20.89
N LEU A 114 2.34 -2.66 20.78
CA LEU A 114 3.13 -3.20 21.89
C LEU A 114 4.61 -3.15 21.52
N ASN A 115 5.45 -3.05 22.54
CA ASN A 115 6.89 -3.22 22.38
C ASN A 115 7.27 -4.65 22.78
N VAL A 116 7.80 -5.41 21.86
CA VAL A 116 8.23 -6.80 22.09
C VAL A 116 9.71 -6.98 21.76
N ILE A 117 10.30 -8.07 22.24
CA ILE A 117 11.66 -8.43 21.87
C ILE A 117 11.67 -8.92 20.42
N ALA A 118 12.71 -8.60 19.67
CA ALA A 118 12.81 -8.97 18.24
C ALA A 118 12.63 -10.48 17.97
N THR A 119 12.92 -11.33 18.95
CA THR A 119 12.71 -12.80 18.85
C THR A 119 11.24 -13.21 18.85
N ASP A 120 10.36 -12.36 19.37
CA ASP A 120 8.92 -12.62 19.54
C ASP A 120 8.06 -11.99 18.43
N VAL A 121 8.74 -11.46 17.40
CA VAL A 121 8.10 -10.97 16.19
C VAL A 121 7.80 -12.13 15.26
N ASP A 122 6.55 -12.28 14.83
CA ASP A 122 6.13 -13.35 13.92
C ASP A 122 6.32 -12.98 12.46
N TYR A 123 5.95 -11.75 12.10
CA TYR A 123 6.00 -11.26 10.72
C TYR A 123 6.46 -9.80 10.66
N ILE A 124 7.04 -9.44 9.52
CA ILE A 124 7.42 -8.08 9.18
C ILE A 124 6.79 -7.67 7.84
N ALA A 125 6.35 -6.44 7.75
CA ALA A 125 5.82 -5.90 6.51
C ALA A 125 6.91 -5.86 5.41
N VAL A 126 6.51 -6.10 4.16
CA VAL A 126 7.44 -6.16 3.03
C VAL A 126 8.04 -4.79 2.72
N SER A 127 7.24 -3.76 2.80
CA SER A 127 7.64 -2.37 2.49
C SER A 127 6.74 -1.38 3.22
N PRO A 128 7.25 -0.21 3.61
CA PRO A 128 6.42 0.88 4.14
C PRO A 128 5.33 1.35 3.17
N ILE A 129 5.58 1.25 1.86
CA ILE A 129 4.63 1.67 0.80
C ILE A 129 3.36 0.82 0.78
N GLN A 130 3.40 -0.40 1.35
CA GLN A 130 2.22 -1.28 1.31
C GLN A 130 1.00 -0.75 2.05
N VAL A 131 1.16 0.27 2.89
CA VAL A 131 0.05 0.88 3.65
C VAL A 131 -0.85 1.74 2.77
N VAL A 132 -0.26 2.39 1.75
CA VAL A 132 -0.93 3.39 0.91
C VAL A 132 -1.31 2.84 -0.46
N SER A 133 -2.27 3.49 -1.10
CA SER A 133 -2.65 3.20 -2.49
C SER A 133 -1.60 3.70 -3.48
N LEU A 134 -1.73 3.30 -4.75
CA LEU A 134 -0.82 3.71 -5.80
C LEU A 134 -0.81 5.22 -6.00
N ALA A 135 -1.98 5.88 -6.04
CA ALA A 135 -2.05 7.33 -6.19
C ALA A 135 -1.33 8.05 -5.05
N THR A 136 -1.55 7.61 -3.82
CA THR A 136 -0.88 8.19 -2.64
C THR A 136 0.63 7.92 -2.64
N ALA A 137 1.05 6.74 -3.10
CA ALA A 137 2.46 6.37 -3.18
C ALA A 137 3.24 7.18 -4.25
N LEU A 138 2.55 7.84 -5.17
CA LEU A 138 3.15 8.73 -6.17
C LEU A 138 3.31 10.18 -5.69
N ILE A 139 2.90 10.51 -4.47
CA ILE A 139 3.10 11.84 -3.88
C ILE A 139 4.52 11.93 -3.30
N PRO A 140 5.39 12.81 -3.83
CA PRO A 140 6.73 12.99 -3.30
C PRO A 140 6.68 13.57 -1.87
N PHE A 141 7.56 13.12 -0.99
CA PHE A 141 7.64 13.59 0.40
C PHE A 141 6.34 13.44 1.19
N LEU A 142 5.58 12.38 0.92
CA LEU A 142 4.29 12.11 1.55
C LEU A 142 4.36 12.13 3.08
N GLU A 143 5.45 11.64 3.66
CA GLU A 143 5.68 11.58 5.11
C GLU A 143 5.73 12.96 5.79
N HIS A 144 5.96 14.02 5.03
CA HIS A 144 5.99 15.39 5.51
C HIS A 144 4.65 16.12 5.34
N ASP A 145 3.70 15.51 4.67
CA ASP A 145 2.39 16.11 4.39
C ASP A 145 1.36 15.72 5.46
N ASP A 146 0.47 16.67 5.77
CA ASP A 146 -0.73 16.35 6.54
C ASP A 146 -1.66 15.42 5.76
N ALA A 147 -2.31 14.48 6.46
CA ALA A 147 -3.18 13.49 5.85
C ALA A 147 -4.32 14.13 5.01
N ASN A 148 -4.88 15.25 5.46
CA ASN A 148 -5.94 15.96 4.71
C ASN A 148 -5.43 16.50 3.38
N ARG A 149 -4.20 17.04 3.34
CA ARG A 149 -3.59 17.55 2.11
C ARG A 149 -3.18 16.44 1.16
N ALA A 150 -2.67 15.32 1.71
CA ALA A 150 -2.38 14.12 0.93
C ALA A 150 -3.64 13.50 0.31
N LEU A 151 -4.77 13.50 1.03
CA LEU A 151 -6.07 13.08 0.51
C LEU A 151 -6.50 13.95 -0.69
N MET A 152 -6.41 15.27 -0.54
CA MET A 152 -6.74 16.20 -1.64
C MET A 152 -5.81 15.97 -2.84
N GLY A 153 -4.49 15.82 -2.61
CA GLY A 153 -3.51 15.58 -3.65
C GLY A 153 -3.74 14.27 -4.41
N SER A 154 -4.04 13.17 -3.72
CA SER A 154 -4.34 11.89 -4.36
C SER A 154 -5.63 11.95 -5.20
N ASN A 155 -6.65 12.69 -4.74
CA ASN A 155 -7.86 12.92 -5.51
C ASN A 155 -7.61 13.79 -6.75
N MET A 156 -6.74 14.82 -6.65
CA MET A 156 -6.37 15.69 -7.77
C MET A 156 -5.57 14.94 -8.86
N GLN A 157 -4.75 13.96 -8.51
CA GLN A 157 -4.02 13.14 -9.50
C GLN A 157 -4.99 12.45 -10.50
N ARG A 158 -6.15 12.02 -10.04
CA ARG A 158 -7.19 11.42 -10.90
C ARG A 158 -7.88 12.40 -11.84
N GLN A 159 -7.70 13.68 -11.62
CA GLN A 159 -8.27 14.77 -12.43
C GLN A 159 -7.24 15.42 -13.36
N SER A 160 -6.02 14.83 -13.42
CA SER A 160 -4.95 15.35 -14.27
C SER A 160 -5.29 15.23 -15.75
N VAL A 161 -4.83 16.22 -16.52
CA VAL A 161 -4.98 16.27 -17.99
C VAL A 161 -3.60 16.09 -18.63
N PRO A 162 -3.47 15.29 -19.69
CA PRO A 162 -2.21 15.15 -20.41
C PRO A 162 -1.70 16.49 -20.95
N LEU A 163 -0.42 16.75 -20.83
CA LEU A 163 0.22 17.95 -21.35
C LEU A 163 0.48 17.82 -22.86
N LEU A 164 0.46 18.95 -23.58
CA LEU A 164 0.86 19.00 -24.99
C LEU A 164 2.33 18.58 -25.18
N TYR A 165 3.18 19.00 -24.29
CA TYR A 165 4.61 18.61 -24.22
C TYR A 165 4.85 17.96 -22.87
N PRO A 166 4.74 16.61 -22.77
CA PRO A 166 4.99 15.91 -21.52
C PRO A 166 6.48 15.98 -21.17
N GLU A 167 6.77 16.36 -19.92
CA GLU A 167 8.11 16.39 -19.35
C GLU A 167 8.20 15.42 -18.18
N ALA A 168 9.40 14.86 -17.97
CA ALA A 168 9.64 14.04 -16.79
C ALA A 168 9.67 14.94 -15.53
N PRO A 169 9.05 14.54 -14.41
CA PRO A 169 9.10 15.29 -13.17
C PRO A 169 10.54 15.36 -12.66
N LEU A 170 10.94 16.53 -12.14
CA LEU A 170 12.25 16.72 -11.51
C LEU A 170 12.39 15.92 -10.20
N ILE A 171 11.28 15.76 -9.49
CA ILE A 171 11.19 15.02 -8.22
C ILE A 171 10.10 13.98 -8.37
N GLY A 172 10.42 12.74 -8.05
CA GLY A 172 9.51 11.61 -8.12
C GLY A 172 9.75 10.63 -6.98
N THR A 173 8.89 9.61 -6.90
CA THR A 173 8.95 8.56 -5.88
C THR A 173 9.71 7.31 -6.33
N GLY A 174 10.04 7.20 -7.60
CA GLY A 174 10.64 6.02 -8.23
C GLY A 174 9.64 4.96 -8.70
N LEU A 175 8.36 5.10 -8.39
CA LEU A 175 7.30 4.18 -8.82
C LEU A 175 6.71 4.55 -10.18
N GLU A 176 7.02 5.71 -10.73
CA GLU A 176 6.41 6.24 -11.95
C GLU A 176 6.62 5.31 -13.15
N GLY A 177 7.86 4.83 -13.32
CA GLY A 177 8.22 3.94 -14.44
C GLY A 177 7.52 2.58 -14.35
N GLN A 178 7.43 2.00 -13.17
CA GLN A 178 6.72 0.74 -12.94
C GLN A 178 5.22 0.93 -13.16
N THR A 179 4.64 1.99 -12.61
CA THR A 179 3.22 2.33 -12.77
C THR A 179 2.84 2.47 -14.25
N ALA A 180 3.68 3.17 -15.04
CA ALA A 180 3.44 3.34 -16.46
C ALA A 180 3.48 2.00 -17.24
N ARG A 181 4.39 1.10 -16.89
CA ARG A 181 4.48 -0.24 -17.49
C ARG A 181 3.26 -1.10 -17.13
N ASP A 182 2.91 -1.14 -15.86
CA ASP A 182 1.87 -2.03 -15.34
C ASP A 182 0.46 -1.53 -15.67
N SER A 183 0.30 -0.25 -16.00
CA SER A 183 -0.98 0.35 -16.42
C SER A 183 -1.49 -0.22 -17.74
N GLY A 184 -0.63 -0.82 -18.57
CA GLY A 184 -0.98 -1.30 -19.91
C GLY A 184 -1.23 -0.19 -20.94
N MET A 185 -1.01 1.08 -20.59
CA MET A 185 -1.16 2.22 -21.52
C MET A 185 0.04 2.38 -22.45
N CYS A 186 1.18 1.80 -22.09
CA CYS A 186 2.39 1.81 -22.91
C CYS A 186 2.55 0.47 -23.65
N LEU A 187 2.77 0.52 -24.94
CA LEU A 187 3.13 -0.67 -25.73
C LEU A 187 4.61 -0.99 -25.48
N LEU A 188 4.86 -2.14 -24.89
CA LEU A 188 6.21 -2.63 -24.64
C LEU A 188 6.62 -3.61 -25.75
N SER A 189 7.87 -3.52 -26.20
CA SER A 189 8.44 -4.49 -27.13
C SER A 189 8.51 -5.87 -26.48
N ALA A 190 8.01 -6.89 -27.15
CA ALA A 190 8.06 -8.28 -26.67
C ALA A 190 9.48 -8.90 -26.79
N SER A 191 10.37 -8.30 -27.58
CA SER A 191 11.73 -8.79 -27.81
C SER A 191 12.71 -7.66 -28.04
N TYR A 192 14.00 -7.97 -27.95
CA TYR A 192 15.05 -7.03 -28.31
C TYR A 192 15.00 -6.71 -29.78
N GLY A 193 15.12 -5.44 -30.13
CA GLY A 193 15.07 -4.98 -31.52
C GLY A 193 15.69 -3.59 -31.70
N LYS A 194 15.86 -3.19 -32.96
CA LYS A 194 16.33 -1.84 -33.31
C LYS A 194 15.22 -1.13 -34.09
N VAL A 195 14.89 0.08 -33.66
CA VAL A 195 13.95 0.94 -34.39
C VAL A 195 14.59 1.30 -35.77
N ILE A 196 13.93 0.96 -36.86
CA ILE A 196 14.43 1.22 -38.24
C ILE A 196 13.82 2.54 -38.73
N SER A 197 12.55 2.77 -38.50
CA SER A 197 11.85 3.99 -38.89
C SER A 197 10.75 4.35 -37.94
N ILE A 198 10.49 5.63 -37.82
CA ILE A 198 9.34 6.18 -37.09
C ILE A 198 8.56 7.00 -38.11
N THR A 199 7.32 6.60 -38.39
CA THR A 199 6.40 7.32 -39.26
C THR A 199 5.18 7.74 -38.46
N GLU A 200 4.72 8.98 -38.64
CA GLU A 200 3.42 9.40 -38.18
C GLU A 200 2.36 8.63 -39.01
N GLY A 201 1.55 7.81 -38.29
CA GLY A 201 0.49 7.00 -38.91
C GLY A 201 -0.75 7.79 -39.24
#